data_eb62b40347874e54bd0db0d022282da1
#
_entry.id   eb62b40347874e54bd0db0d022282da1
#
_cell.length_a   1.000
_cell.length_b   1.000
_cell.length_c   1.000
_cell.angle_alpha   90.00
_cell.angle_beta   90.00
_cell.angle_gamma   90.00
#
_symmetry.space_group_name_H-M   'P 1'
#
loop_
_entity.id
_entity.type
_entity.pdbx_description
1 polymer ?
#
loop_
_entity_poly.entity_id
_entity_poly.type
_entity_poly.pdbx_seq_one_letter_code
_entity_poly.pdbx_strand_id
1 'polypeptide(L)'
;MSNTAQRIREIPYNYTSYSDREIVIRLLGDDAWNTLQTLRSQRVTGRSARMLFEVLGDIWAVVRNPYLVDDLLDHPARREALVKEMRHRLGEIHKRRDDNEQVALLVQAAEAAVARFDDSFDETKTRREQILKRLSKITKKHNIMFDGLARVSHVTDATDWRVEYPFVVVNPDTEAEVAPLVRALIDLELTIIPRGGGTGYTGGAVPLDAMSAVINTEKLDKHNGVEYVELPGLEGRRPVIHCGAGVVTRRVEETANAAKLVFAVDPTSADASCVGGNVAMNAGGKKAVLWGTALDNLAWWKMVNPAGEWIKIERVRHNFGKIHDEDTAVFDVHTLASDGLKVVKTERLEIEGSKFRKVGLGKDVTDKFLAGLPGVQKEGTDGIITSCAFVLHTMPKHTRTVCLEFFGTVANATPSIVEIRDYLLGHEAVALAGLEHLDWRYVRAVGYATKAAGKGRPKMVLIADIVSDDEAAVQEAAEQIVRLAQARDGEGFIAITPEARKTFWLDRSRTAAIARHTNAFKINEDVVIPLERLGEYSDGIERINIELSIQNKLKLCESLKQYLQGKLPVDKMGTDLPSSELLGERANH
;
A
#
# COMPACT_ATOMS: atom_id res chain seq x y z
N MET A 1 29.02 -24.81 16.57
CA MET A 1 28.21 -24.39 15.42
C MET A 1 27.55 -23.06 15.80
N SER A 2 28.06 -21.94 15.34
CA SER A 2 27.48 -20.63 15.62
C SER A 2 26.17 -20.53 14.87
N ASN A 3 25.09 -20.48 15.60
CA ASN A 3 23.76 -20.21 15.09
C ASN A 3 23.73 -18.71 14.74
N THR A 4 24.29 -18.34 13.58
CA THR A 4 24.13 -17.00 13.03
C THR A 4 22.67 -16.86 12.63
N ALA A 5 21.85 -16.37 13.58
CA ALA A 5 20.49 -16.00 13.29
C ALA A 5 20.51 -15.10 12.05
N GLN A 6 19.77 -15.48 11.01
CA GLN A 6 19.66 -14.72 9.79
C GLN A 6 19.29 -13.28 10.16
N ARG A 7 20.15 -12.33 9.76
CA ARG A 7 19.94 -10.93 10.08
C ARG A 7 18.68 -10.43 9.39
N ILE A 8 17.74 -9.92 10.17
CA ILE A 8 16.53 -9.28 9.64
C ILE A 8 16.92 -7.86 9.21
N ARG A 9 16.61 -7.52 7.96
CA ARG A 9 16.79 -6.17 7.44
C ARG A 9 15.92 -5.21 8.25
N GLU A 10 16.48 -4.11 8.74
CA GLU A 10 15.71 -3.04 9.36
C GLU A 10 14.83 -2.36 8.30
N ILE A 11 13.54 -2.22 8.61
CA ILE A 11 12.63 -1.38 7.85
C ILE A 11 12.57 -0.05 8.59
N PRO A 12 13.03 1.07 8.01
CA PRO A 12 13.05 2.33 8.71
C PRO A 12 11.62 2.85 8.92
N TYR A 13 11.38 3.47 10.07
CA TYR A 13 10.14 4.19 10.32
C TYR A 13 9.95 5.34 9.31
N ASN A 14 11.02 6.03 8.99
CA ASN A 14 11.13 6.87 7.81
C ASN A 14 12.45 6.53 7.08
N TYR A 15 12.57 6.95 5.84
CA TYR A 15 13.69 6.59 4.95
C TYR A 15 15.08 7.11 5.38
N THR A 16 15.16 7.88 6.46
CA THR A 16 16.43 8.34 7.07
C THR A 16 16.69 7.70 8.43
N SER A 17 15.70 7.04 9.05
CA SER A 17 15.80 6.50 10.40
C SER A 17 16.33 5.07 10.38
N TYR A 18 17.64 4.94 10.43
CA TYR A 18 18.31 3.67 10.67
C TYR A 18 19.10 3.72 11.98
N SER A 19 19.29 2.57 12.62
CA SER A 19 20.15 2.46 13.79
C SER A 19 21.62 2.68 13.41
N ASP A 20 22.43 3.11 14.36
CA ASP A 20 23.89 3.18 14.21
C ASP A 20 24.46 1.84 13.72
N ARG A 21 23.91 0.73 14.21
CA ARG A 21 24.29 -0.61 13.79
C ARG A 21 24.08 -0.81 12.30
N GLU A 22 22.91 -0.47 11.80
CA GLU A 22 22.56 -0.66 10.39
C GLU A 22 23.40 0.25 9.49
N ILE A 23 23.65 1.48 9.91
CA ILE A 23 24.50 2.42 9.18
C ILE A 23 25.93 1.89 9.07
N VAL A 24 26.52 1.47 10.18
CA VAL A 24 27.88 0.91 10.18
C VAL A 24 27.97 -0.34 9.32
N ILE A 25 27.02 -1.26 9.46
CA ILE A 25 27.05 -2.52 8.70
C ILE A 25 26.92 -2.26 7.20
N ARG A 26 26.06 -1.33 6.78
CA ARG A 26 25.87 -1.00 5.36
C ARG A 26 27.08 -0.31 4.75
N LEU A 27 27.76 0.55 5.51
CA LEU A 27 28.89 1.33 5.00
C LEU A 27 30.24 0.61 5.16
N LEU A 28 30.43 -0.12 6.27
CA LEU A 28 31.72 -0.71 6.64
C LEU A 28 31.70 -2.25 6.74
N GLY A 29 30.52 -2.89 6.82
CA GLY A 29 30.36 -4.34 6.99
C GLY A 29 30.20 -4.80 8.44
N ASP A 30 29.81 -6.08 8.60
CA ASP A 30 29.55 -6.69 9.92
C ASP A 30 30.80 -6.77 10.80
N ASP A 31 31.97 -6.99 10.23
CA ASP A 31 33.24 -7.05 10.97
C ASP A 31 33.59 -5.71 11.64
N ALA A 32 33.34 -4.61 10.96
CA ALA A 32 33.52 -3.28 11.53
C ALA A 32 32.57 -3.02 12.69
N TRP A 33 31.33 -3.48 12.61
CA TRP A 33 30.39 -3.41 13.73
C TRP A 33 30.86 -4.22 14.93
N ASN A 34 31.31 -5.45 14.73
CA ASN A 34 31.83 -6.32 15.79
C ASN A 34 33.07 -5.69 16.45
N THR A 35 33.97 -5.12 15.66
CA THR A 35 35.14 -4.39 16.14
C THR A 35 34.75 -3.18 16.99
N LEU A 36 33.74 -2.40 16.55
CA LEU A 36 33.20 -1.27 17.32
C LEU A 36 32.59 -1.71 18.65
N GLN A 37 31.89 -2.85 18.69
CA GLN A 37 31.34 -3.39 19.93
C GLN A 37 32.45 -3.81 20.90
N THR A 38 33.51 -4.43 20.39
CA THR A 38 34.68 -4.81 21.19
C THR A 38 35.36 -3.58 21.80
N LEU A 39 35.62 -2.53 21.02
CA LEU A 39 36.19 -1.28 21.50
C LEU A 39 35.29 -0.56 22.52
N ARG A 40 33.95 -0.63 22.34
CA ARG A 40 33.00 -0.10 23.31
C ARG A 40 33.07 -0.85 24.63
N SER A 41 33.12 -2.18 24.60
CA SER A 41 33.22 -3.00 25.80
C SER A 41 34.54 -2.76 26.59
N GLN A 42 35.62 -2.48 25.88
CA GLN A 42 36.93 -2.12 26.45
C GLN A 42 37.00 -0.64 26.87
N ARG A 43 35.95 0.14 26.65
CA ARG A 43 35.88 1.59 26.88
C ARG A 43 36.91 2.43 26.11
N VAL A 44 37.43 1.89 25.01
CA VAL A 44 38.26 2.61 24.06
C VAL A 44 37.35 3.42 23.12
N THR A 45 36.51 4.27 23.70
CA THR A 45 35.60 5.13 22.97
C THR A 45 35.72 6.55 23.51
N GLY A 46 35.35 7.51 22.72
CA GLY A 46 35.43 8.91 23.09
C GLY A 46 35.29 9.80 21.87
N ARG A 47 36.13 10.82 21.78
CA ARG A 47 36.09 11.79 20.68
C ARG A 47 36.30 11.14 19.30
N SER A 48 37.18 10.12 19.21
CA SER A 48 37.44 9.39 17.96
C SER A 48 36.22 8.61 17.48
N ALA A 49 35.52 7.91 18.39
CA ALA A 49 34.28 7.22 18.03
C ALA A 49 33.22 8.21 17.57
N ARG A 50 33.08 9.34 18.25
CA ARG A 50 32.10 10.38 17.86
C ARG A 50 32.40 10.90 16.45
N MET A 51 33.66 11.23 16.14
CA MET A 51 34.03 11.69 14.80
C MET A 51 33.79 10.65 13.72
N LEU A 52 34.03 9.34 14.00
CA LEU A 52 33.70 8.27 13.07
C LEU A 52 32.17 8.23 12.78
N PHE A 53 31.35 8.26 13.82
CA PHE A 53 29.89 8.28 13.64
C PHE A 53 29.38 9.54 12.96
N GLU A 54 30.03 10.69 13.16
CA GLU A 54 29.71 11.92 12.43
C GLU A 54 29.99 11.73 10.92
N VAL A 55 31.13 11.15 10.53
CA VAL A 55 31.46 10.87 9.11
C VAL A 55 30.45 9.89 8.50
N LEU A 56 30.17 8.78 9.17
CA LEU A 56 29.20 7.79 8.67
C LEU A 56 27.78 8.36 8.61
N GLY A 57 27.41 9.17 9.59
CA GLY A 57 26.12 9.87 9.63
C GLY A 57 25.96 10.89 8.51
N ASP A 58 27.02 11.65 8.18
CA ASP A 58 27.02 12.60 7.07
C ASP A 58 26.85 11.87 5.72
N ILE A 59 27.58 10.78 5.48
CA ILE A 59 27.39 9.93 4.29
C ILE A 59 25.94 9.44 4.23
N TRP A 60 25.45 8.90 5.35
CA TRP A 60 24.09 8.35 5.42
C TRP A 60 23.03 9.40 5.16
N ALA A 61 23.14 10.58 5.76
CA ALA A 61 22.20 11.67 5.59
C ALA A 61 22.11 12.13 4.13
N VAL A 62 23.25 12.23 3.45
CA VAL A 62 23.28 12.59 2.02
C VAL A 62 22.67 11.49 1.17
N VAL A 63 23.13 10.25 1.29
CA VAL A 63 22.67 9.12 0.46
C VAL A 63 21.17 8.86 0.63
N ARG A 64 20.62 9.10 1.82
CA ARG A 64 19.20 8.93 2.13
C ARG A 64 18.36 10.19 1.92
N ASN A 65 18.93 11.23 1.32
CA ASN A 65 18.21 12.46 0.98
C ASN A 65 18.43 12.84 -0.48
N PRO A 66 17.49 12.54 -1.37
CA PRO A 66 17.61 12.84 -2.81
C PRO A 66 17.88 14.30 -3.13
N TYR A 67 17.40 15.23 -2.32
CA TYR A 67 17.66 16.67 -2.52
C TYR A 67 19.12 17.02 -2.23
N LEU A 68 19.74 16.40 -1.21
CA LEU A 68 21.17 16.61 -0.94
C LEU A 68 22.05 15.97 -2.01
N VAL A 69 21.67 14.79 -2.51
CA VAL A 69 22.36 14.16 -3.64
C VAL A 69 22.32 15.08 -4.86
N ASP A 70 21.16 15.64 -5.20
CA ASP A 70 21.01 16.55 -6.33
C ASP A 70 21.81 17.84 -6.14
N ASP A 71 21.78 18.44 -4.93
CA ASP A 71 22.61 19.64 -4.63
C ASP A 71 24.11 19.37 -4.82
N LEU A 72 24.63 18.23 -4.38
CA LEU A 72 26.05 17.89 -4.51
C LEU A 72 26.45 17.45 -5.92
N LEU A 73 25.52 16.95 -6.72
CA LEU A 73 25.71 16.71 -8.16
C LEU A 73 25.82 18.04 -8.94
N ASP A 74 24.98 19.01 -8.59
CA ASP A 74 24.93 20.30 -9.26
C ASP A 74 26.04 21.27 -8.79
N HIS A 75 26.61 21.05 -7.58
CA HIS A 75 27.63 21.90 -6.96
C HIS A 75 28.87 21.12 -6.55
N PRO A 76 29.77 20.71 -7.50
CA PRO A 76 30.96 19.90 -7.22
C PRO A 76 31.88 20.48 -6.12
N ALA A 77 32.00 21.80 -6.04
CA ALA A 77 32.83 22.45 -5.00
C ALA A 77 32.29 22.20 -3.58
N ARG A 78 30.98 22.08 -3.39
CA ARG A 78 30.37 21.69 -2.09
C ARG A 78 30.67 20.23 -1.77
N ARG A 79 30.58 19.34 -2.78
CA ARG A 79 30.95 17.93 -2.64
C ARG A 79 32.41 17.78 -2.20
N GLU A 80 33.32 18.43 -2.89
CA GLU A 80 34.77 18.42 -2.56
C GLU A 80 35.03 18.92 -1.13
N ALA A 81 34.37 20.00 -0.70
CA ALA A 81 34.49 20.53 0.65
C ALA A 81 34.01 19.54 1.70
N LEU A 82 32.87 18.87 1.47
CA LEU A 82 32.32 17.86 2.37
C LEU A 82 33.23 16.64 2.49
N VAL A 83 33.72 16.11 1.37
CA VAL A 83 34.62 14.96 1.32
C VAL A 83 35.96 15.31 2.00
N LYS A 84 36.48 16.50 1.79
CA LYS A 84 37.70 16.99 2.45
C LYS A 84 37.55 17.04 3.97
N GLU A 85 36.40 17.51 4.46
CA GLU A 85 36.12 17.56 5.91
C GLU A 85 36.00 16.15 6.50
N MET A 86 35.32 15.20 5.80
CA MET A 86 35.26 13.81 6.21
C MET A 86 36.67 13.19 6.33
N ARG A 87 37.51 13.37 5.31
CA ARG A 87 38.92 12.89 5.31
C ARG A 87 39.72 13.54 6.43
N HIS A 88 39.52 14.82 6.71
CA HIS A 88 40.16 15.51 7.83
C HIS A 88 39.82 14.88 9.18
N ARG A 89 38.54 14.62 9.45
CA ARG A 89 38.09 13.95 10.67
C ARG A 89 38.67 12.54 10.83
N LEU A 90 38.73 11.74 9.76
CA LEU A 90 39.34 10.42 9.77
C LEU A 90 40.86 10.52 10.05
N GLY A 91 41.58 11.50 9.47
CA GLY A 91 42.96 11.77 9.76
C GLY A 91 43.22 12.14 11.22
N GLU A 92 42.30 12.88 11.86
CA GLU A 92 42.36 13.19 13.29
C GLU A 92 42.17 11.94 14.19
N ILE A 93 41.35 10.97 13.77
CA ILE A 93 41.21 9.68 14.45
C ILE A 93 42.51 8.89 14.30
N HIS A 94 43.08 8.86 13.09
CA HIS A 94 44.34 8.16 12.80
C HIS A 94 45.49 8.67 13.70
N LYS A 95 45.60 9.98 13.90
CA LYS A 95 46.64 10.58 14.78
C LYS A 95 46.48 10.18 16.26
N ARG A 96 45.29 9.82 16.69
CA ARG A 96 44.94 9.53 18.11
C ARG A 96 44.80 8.04 18.41
N ARG A 97 45.17 7.17 17.49
CA ARG A 97 44.92 5.72 17.62
C ARG A 97 45.88 4.99 18.55
N ASP A 98 47.00 5.62 18.95
CA ASP A 98 48.01 5.06 19.87
C ASP A 98 48.41 3.60 19.53
N ASP A 99 48.77 3.32 18.28
CA ASP A 99 49.10 1.99 17.73
C ASP A 99 48.01 0.91 17.83
N ASN A 100 46.75 1.32 18.07
CA ASN A 100 45.63 0.40 18.10
C ASN A 100 45.27 -0.05 16.67
N GLU A 101 45.58 -1.30 16.33
CA GLU A 101 45.33 -1.88 15.02
C GLU A 101 43.81 -1.98 14.68
N GLN A 102 42.96 -2.24 15.68
CA GLN A 102 41.50 -2.30 15.46
C GLN A 102 40.96 -0.91 15.02
N VAL A 103 41.48 0.16 15.64
CA VAL A 103 41.09 1.51 15.24
C VAL A 103 41.63 1.83 13.83
N ALA A 104 42.86 1.36 13.50
CA ALA A 104 43.43 1.53 12.16
C ALA A 104 42.56 0.88 11.08
N LEU A 105 42.11 -0.35 11.30
CA LEU A 105 41.22 -1.07 10.36
C LEU A 105 39.86 -0.35 10.18
N LEU A 106 39.29 0.17 11.27
CA LEU A 106 38.04 0.95 11.19
C LEU A 106 38.25 2.26 10.40
N VAL A 107 39.35 2.96 10.60
CA VAL A 107 39.66 4.18 9.84
C VAL A 107 39.85 3.86 8.36
N GLN A 108 40.60 2.82 8.04
CA GLN A 108 40.77 2.36 6.66
C GLN A 108 39.44 1.99 5.98
N ALA A 109 38.57 1.27 6.68
CA ALA A 109 37.23 0.93 6.18
C ALA A 109 36.36 2.19 5.94
N ALA A 110 36.46 3.18 6.84
CA ALA A 110 35.75 4.45 6.71
C ALA A 110 36.32 5.33 5.57
N GLU A 111 37.65 5.36 5.38
CA GLU A 111 38.27 6.03 4.23
C GLU A 111 37.80 5.43 2.90
N ALA A 112 37.73 4.09 2.82
CA ALA A 112 37.18 3.40 1.66
C ALA A 112 35.69 3.72 1.45
N ALA A 113 34.93 3.88 2.53
CA ALA A 113 33.54 4.29 2.43
C ALA A 113 33.36 5.73 1.93
N VAL A 114 34.23 6.66 2.38
CA VAL A 114 34.26 8.04 1.87
C VAL A 114 34.68 8.09 0.39
N ALA A 115 35.64 7.26 -0.04
CA ALA A 115 36.03 7.17 -1.44
C ALA A 115 34.85 6.68 -2.30
N ARG A 116 34.18 5.56 -1.91
CA ARG A 116 32.97 5.06 -2.61
C ARG A 116 31.87 6.10 -2.65
N PHE A 117 31.65 6.85 -1.58
CA PHE A 117 30.69 7.93 -1.53
C PHE A 117 31.02 9.03 -2.55
N ASP A 118 32.26 9.45 -2.65
CA ASP A 118 32.72 10.47 -3.62
C ASP A 118 32.51 9.98 -5.07
N ASP A 119 32.98 8.76 -5.37
CA ASP A 119 32.87 8.14 -6.70
C ASP A 119 31.41 7.94 -7.14
N SER A 120 30.52 7.68 -6.19
CA SER A 120 29.10 7.43 -6.47
C SER A 120 28.37 8.58 -7.17
N PHE A 121 28.86 9.82 -7.03
CA PHE A 121 28.27 10.97 -7.71
C PHE A 121 28.57 10.95 -9.22
N ASP A 122 29.78 10.62 -9.63
CA ASP A 122 30.16 10.56 -11.03
C ASP A 122 29.53 9.33 -11.71
N GLU A 123 29.42 8.22 -11.00
CA GLU A 123 28.64 7.05 -11.43
C GLU A 123 27.15 7.40 -11.63
N THR A 124 26.54 8.08 -10.66
CA THR A 124 25.14 8.52 -10.72
C THR A 124 24.91 9.45 -11.90
N LYS A 125 25.79 10.42 -12.12
CA LYS A 125 25.70 11.35 -13.25
C LYS A 125 25.75 10.61 -14.59
N THR A 126 26.75 9.75 -14.76
CA THR A 126 26.93 8.93 -15.95
C THR A 126 25.71 8.06 -16.22
N ARG A 127 25.16 7.44 -15.17
CA ARG A 127 23.98 6.58 -15.27
C ARG A 127 22.72 7.37 -15.65
N ARG A 128 22.51 8.54 -15.04
CA ARG A 128 21.41 9.46 -15.42
C ARG A 128 21.48 9.87 -16.89
N GLU A 129 22.67 10.20 -17.39
CA GLU A 129 22.90 10.56 -18.80
C GLU A 129 22.59 9.40 -19.75
N GLN A 130 23.02 8.17 -19.42
CA GLN A 130 22.71 6.97 -20.20
C GLN A 130 21.20 6.72 -20.29
N ILE A 131 20.50 6.77 -19.15
CA ILE A 131 19.06 6.56 -19.07
C ILE A 131 18.33 7.67 -19.86
N LEU A 132 18.68 8.93 -19.64
CA LEU A 132 18.08 10.06 -20.34
C LEU A 132 18.26 9.95 -21.87
N LYS A 133 19.47 9.60 -22.33
CA LYS A 133 19.77 9.40 -23.75
C LYS A 133 18.94 8.26 -24.36
N ARG A 134 18.71 7.17 -23.63
CA ARG A 134 17.96 6.02 -24.10
C ARG A 134 16.46 6.31 -24.13
N LEU A 135 15.90 6.83 -23.02
CA LEU A 135 14.46 7.01 -22.86
C LEU A 135 13.93 8.24 -23.62
N SER A 136 14.74 9.28 -23.83
CA SER A 136 14.32 10.49 -24.60
C SER A 136 14.05 10.22 -26.09
N LYS A 137 14.38 9.02 -26.59
CA LYS A 137 13.98 8.54 -27.93
C LYS A 137 12.55 7.98 -27.95
N ILE A 138 11.96 7.74 -26.80
CA ILE A 138 10.67 7.09 -26.63
C ILE A 138 9.63 8.08 -26.09
N THR A 139 10.01 8.84 -25.08
CA THR A 139 9.15 9.84 -24.43
C THR A 139 9.86 11.20 -24.33
N LYS A 140 9.13 12.25 -23.96
CA LYS A 140 9.69 13.58 -23.79
C LYS A 140 10.65 13.63 -22.59
N LYS A 141 11.68 14.48 -22.67
CA LYS A 141 12.68 14.59 -21.59
C LYS A 141 12.09 14.94 -20.22
N HIS A 142 11.05 15.78 -20.16
CA HIS A 142 10.40 16.16 -18.91
C HIS A 142 9.56 15.04 -18.29
N ASN A 143 9.32 13.94 -19.01
CA ASN A 143 8.69 12.72 -18.49
C ASN A 143 9.69 11.81 -17.79
N ILE A 144 10.99 12.12 -17.83
CA ILE A 144 12.08 11.31 -17.25
C ILE A 144 12.67 12.13 -16.10
N MET A 145 12.28 11.82 -14.89
CA MET A 145 12.57 12.64 -13.72
C MET A 145 13.55 11.94 -12.78
N PHE A 146 14.63 12.64 -12.43
CA PHE A 146 15.65 12.18 -11.48
C PHE A 146 15.68 13.02 -10.21
N ASP A 147 14.95 14.12 -10.20
CA ASP A 147 14.98 15.10 -9.12
C ASP A 147 14.40 14.56 -7.81
N GLY A 148 14.80 15.20 -6.71
CA GLY A 148 14.44 14.80 -5.36
C GLY A 148 12.92 14.78 -5.15
N LEU A 149 12.16 15.71 -5.74
CA LEU A 149 10.71 15.77 -5.58
C LEU A 149 10.03 14.53 -6.20
N ALA A 150 10.37 14.22 -7.44
CA ALA A 150 9.83 13.05 -8.14
C ALA A 150 10.16 11.76 -7.38
N ARG A 151 11.39 11.59 -6.93
CA ARG A 151 11.85 10.40 -6.21
C ARG A 151 11.17 10.24 -4.85
N VAL A 152 11.03 11.32 -4.07
CA VAL A 152 10.39 11.30 -2.75
C VAL A 152 8.88 11.06 -2.87
N SER A 153 8.20 11.63 -3.85
CA SER A 153 6.76 11.43 -4.05
C SER A 153 6.40 10.00 -4.51
N HIS A 154 7.38 9.22 -4.96
CA HIS A 154 7.19 7.85 -5.44
C HIS A 154 7.87 6.78 -4.57
N VAL A 155 8.28 7.12 -3.34
CA VAL A 155 8.98 6.21 -2.43
C VAL A 155 8.06 5.31 -1.62
N THR A 156 6.79 5.63 -1.52
CA THR A 156 5.82 4.96 -0.65
C THR A 156 4.48 4.75 -1.34
N ASP A 157 3.68 3.86 -0.81
CA ASP A 157 2.24 3.73 -1.04
C ASP A 157 1.46 3.97 0.27
N ALA A 158 0.24 3.44 0.40
CA ALA A 158 -0.55 3.61 1.62
C ALA A 158 -0.12 2.69 2.80
N THR A 159 0.90 1.86 2.62
CA THR A 159 1.48 1.03 3.70
C THR A 159 2.42 1.80 4.63
N ASP A 160 2.80 3.03 4.31
CA ASP A 160 3.86 3.79 4.96
C ASP A 160 5.28 3.19 4.81
N TRP A 161 5.45 2.16 4.02
CA TRP A 161 6.76 1.59 3.75
C TRP A 161 7.58 2.54 2.88
N ARG A 162 8.84 2.78 3.31
CA ARG A 162 9.81 3.62 2.63
C ARG A 162 11.15 2.92 2.65
N VAL A 163 11.38 2.06 1.67
CA VAL A 163 12.56 1.18 1.68
C VAL A 163 13.71 1.79 0.91
N GLU A 164 13.49 2.08 -0.37
CA GLU A 164 14.49 2.74 -1.23
C GLU A 164 13.84 3.81 -2.09
N TYR A 165 14.63 4.80 -2.53
CA TYR A 165 14.17 5.73 -3.56
C TYR A 165 14.30 5.09 -4.93
N PRO A 166 13.35 5.31 -5.85
CA PRO A 166 13.56 4.93 -7.24
C PRO A 166 14.73 5.73 -7.83
N PHE A 167 15.47 5.14 -8.74
CA PHE A 167 16.54 5.85 -9.46
C PHE A 167 15.95 6.90 -10.40
N VAL A 168 14.85 6.55 -11.07
CA VAL A 168 14.16 7.40 -12.03
C VAL A 168 12.64 7.19 -11.94
N VAL A 169 11.90 8.25 -12.18
CA VAL A 169 10.44 8.20 -12.37
C VAL A 169 10.13 8.57 -13.80
N VAL A 170 9.27 7.79 -14.48
CA VAL A 170 8.90 7.98 -15.87
C VAL A 170 7.38 8.07 -16.00
N ASN A 171 6.89 9.16 -16.60
CA ASN A 171 5.46 9.41 -16.80
C ASN A 171 5.14 9.41 -18.30
N PRO A 172 4.79 8.28 -18.94
CA PRO A 172 4.45 8.24 -20.35
C PRO A 172 3.25 9.15 -20.69
N ASP A 173 3.36 9.93 -21.76
CA ASP A 173 2.27 10.78 -22.24
C ASP A 173 1.18 9.98 -22.95
N THR A 174 1.53 8.84 -23.53
CA THR A 174 0.63 8.01 -24.31
C THR A 174 0.83 6.52 -24.02
N GLU A 175 -0.23 5.75 -24.22
CA GLU A 175 -0.20 4.28 -24.09
C GLU A 175 0.91 3.66 -24.95
N ALA A 176 1.11 4.15 -26.18
CA ALA A 176 2.08 3.61 -27.13
C ALA A 176 3.54 3.69 -26.64
N GLU A 177 3.85 4.58 -25.71
CA GLU A 177 5.19 4.72 -25.12
C GLU A 177 5.51 3.59 -24.11
N VAL A 178 4.50 2.93 -23.52
CA VAL A 178 4.71 2.04 -22.38
C VAL A 178 5.56 0.82 -22.75
N ALA A 179 5.23 0.09 -23.83
CA ALA A 179 5.98 -1.10 -24.21
C ALA A 179 7.44 -0.83 -24.61
N PRO A 180 7.75 0.22 -25.42
CA PRO A 180 9.12 0.63 -25.66
C PRO A 180 9.87 1.06 -24.40
N LEU A 181 9.21 1.73 -23.44
CA LEU A 181 9.80 2.12 -22.15
C LEU A 181 10.16 0.88 -21.33
N VAL A 182 9.25 -0.09 -21.21
CA VAL A 182 9.50 -1.36 -20.50
C VAL A 182 10.74 -2.05 -21.05
N ARG A 183 10.82 -2.25 -22.38
CA ARG A 183 12.00 -2.86 -23.02
C ARG A 183 13.28 -2.09 -22.76
N ALA A 184 13.23 -0.76 -22.88
CA ALA A 184 14.41 0.08 -22.66
C ALA A 184 14.89 0.06 -21.19
N LEU A 185 13.98 -0.02 -20.22
CA LEU A 185 14.32 -0.12 -18.81
C LEU A 185 14.90 -1.48 -18.44
N ILE A 186 14.41 -2.57 -19.06
CA ILE A 186 15.00 -3.90 -18.95
C ILE A 186 16.42 -3.91 -19.51
N ASP A 187 16.64 -3.37 -20.72
CA ASP A 187 17.96 -3.24 -21.35
C ASP A 187 18.94 -2.42 -20.46
N LEU A 188 18.39 -1.50 -19.67
CA LEU A 188 19.13 -0.68 -18.71
C LEU A 188 19.24 -1.34 -17.32
N GLU A 189 18.83 -2.59 -17.15
CA GLU A 189 18.92 -3.33 -15.88
C GLU A 189 18.27 -2.59 -14.70
N LEU A 190 17.12 -1.95 -14.94
CA LEU A 190 16.34 -1.29 -13.90
C LEU A 190 15.13 -2.14 -13.51
N THR A 191 14.91 -2.31 -12.22
CA THR A 191 13.70 -2.93 -11.68
C THR A 191 12.49 -2.04 -11.94
N ILE A 192 11.49 -2.53 -12.67
CA ILE A 192 10.31 -1.74 -13.05
C ILE A 192 9.24 -1.86 -11.98
N ILE A 193 8.70 -0.70 -11.56
CA ILE A 193 7.61 -0.61 -10.59
C ILE A 193 6.45 0.15 -11.22
N PRO A 194 5.35 -0.54 -11.55
CA PRO A 194 4.13 0.13 -12.02
C PRO A 194 3.48 0.94 -10.89
N ARG A 195 3.03 2.14 -11.20
CA ARG A 195 2.33 2.99 -10.25
C ARG A 195 1.19 3.76 -10.91
N GLY A 196 0.03 3.75 -10.27
CA GLY A 196 -1.05 4.70 -10.48
C GLY A 196 -1.10 5.71 -9.34
N GLY A 197 -2.21 5.82 -8.62
CA GLY A 197 -2.35 6.74 -7.48
C GLY A 197 -1.56 6.37 -6.22
N GLY A 198 -0.90 5.21 -6.16
CA GLY A 198 -0.13 4.78 -4.98
C GLY A 198 -0.97 4.55 -3.72
N THR A 199 -2.24 4.20 -3.88
CA THR A 199 -3.22 4.02 -2.79
C THR A 199 -3.31 2.58 -2.27
N GLY A 200 -2.50 1.66 -2.81
CA GLY A 200 -2.47 0.26 -2.41
C GLY A 200 -1.90 0.04 -1.00
N TYR A 201 -2.27 -1.09 -0.39
CA TYR A 201 -1.85 -1.48 0.96
C TYR A 201 -0.93 -2.70 1.00
N THR A 202 -0.38 -3.11 -0.13
CA THR A 202 0.44 -4.32 -0.24
C THR A 202 1.94 -4.04 -0.42
N GLY A 203 2.33 -2.78 -0.55
CA GLY A 203 3.70 -2.41 -0.89
C GLY A 203 4.05 -2.57 -2.37
N GLY A 204 3.08 -2.87 -3.23
CA GLY A 204 3.30 -3.13 -4.66
C GLY A 204 3.85 -1.94 -5.45
N ALA A 205 3.69 -0.71 -4.94
CA ALA A 205 4.23 0.50 -5.55
C ALA A 205 5.47 1.07 -4.80
N VAL A 206 6.03 0.30 -3.85
CA VAL A 206 7.19 0.72 -3.04
C VAL A 206 8.48 0.18 -3.65
N PRO A 207 9.45 1.02 -4.05
CA PRO A 207 10.75 0.57 -4.49
C PRO A 207 11.51 -0.16 -3.37
N LEU A 208 12.01 -1.36 -3.66
CA LEU A 208 12.84 -2.14 -2.73
C LEU A 208 14.33 -2.09 -3.11
N ASP A 209 14.63 -1.63 -4.32
CA ASP A 209 15.96 -1.52 -4.88
C ASP A 209 16.21 -0.09 -5.35
N ALA A 210 17.40 0.44 -5.06
CA ALA A 210 17.84 1.76 -5.52
C ALA A 210 17.95 1.85 -7.05
N MET A 211 18.24 0.72 -7.74
CA MET A 211 18.27 0.64 -9.20
C MET A 211 16.91 0.28 -9.77
N SER A 212 15.88 1.07 -9.41
CA SER A 212 14.52 0.90 -9.89
C SER A 212 14.01 2.11 -10.67
N ALA A 213 13.06 1.84 -11.55
CA ALA A 213 12.31 2.83 -12.31
C ALA A 213 10.82 2.71 -11.98
N VAL A 214 10.22 3.79 -11.51
CA VAL A 214 8.77 3.84 -11.37
C VAL A 214 8.17 4.32 -12.69
N ILE A 215 7.29 3.52 -13.31
CA ILE A 215 6.44 3.96 -14.41
C ILE A 215 5.11 4.40 -13.81
N ASN A 216 4.88 5.71 -13.76
CA ASN A 216 3.65 6.28 -13.28
C ASN A 216 2.68 6.53 -14.43
N THR A 217 1.51 5.90 -14.39
CA THR A 217 0.50 5.93 -15.46
C THR A 217 -0.45 7.12 -15.38
N GLU A 218 -0.23 8.10 -14.50
CA GLU A 218 -1.17 9.20 -14.23
C GLU A 218 -1.58 10.02 -15.47
N LYS A 219 -0.71 10.11 -16.48
CA LYS A 219 -1.01 10.82 -17.74
C LYS A 219 -1.83 10.01 -18.73
N LEU A 220 -2.04 8.72 -18.49
CA LEU A 220 -2.96 7.90 -19.27
C LEU A 220 -4.39 8.12 -18.77
N ASP A 221 -4.84 9.38 -18.70
CA ASP A 221 -6.02 9.83 -17.97
C ASP A 221 -7.25 10.09 -18.85
N LYS A 222 -7.25 9.60 -20.10
CA LYS A 222 -8.35 9.78 -21.04
C LYS A 222 -9.43 8.73 -20.85
N HIS A 223 -10.69 9.14 -20.93
CA HIS A 223 -11.85 8.26 -21.05
C HIS A 223 -12.83 8.83 -22.09
N ASN A 224 -13.59 7.94 -22.73
CA ASN A 224 -14.47 8.33 -23.85
C ASN A 224 -15.91 8.66 -23.42
N GLY A 225 -16.20 8.62 -22.10
CA GLY A 225 -17.57 8.67 -21.60
C GLY A 225 -18.24 7.30 -21.69
N VAL A 226 -19.59 7.29 -21.61
CA VAL A 226 -20.38 6.05 -21.72
C VAL A 226 -20.66 5.75 -23.19
N GLU A 227 -20.34 4.53 -23.59
CA GLU A 227 -20.60 4.02 -24.93
C GLU A 227 -21.45 2.75 -24.85
N TYR A 228 -22.29 2.52 -25.86
CA TYR A 228 -23.03 1.29 -26.00
C TYR A 228 -22.37 0.42 -27.08
N VAL A 229 -21.83 -0.72 -26.70
CA VAL A 229 -21.07 -1.61 -27.58
C VAL A 229 -21.61 -3.04 -27.54
N GLU A 230 -21.35 -3.80 -28.61
CA GLU A 230 -21.52 -5.24 -28.62
C GLU A 230 -20.34 -5.88 -27.85
N LEU A 231 -20.64 -6.83 -26.97
CA LEU A 231 -19.62 -7.58 -26.22
C LEU A 231 -19.50 -9.01 -26.79
N PRO A 232 -18.31 -9.60 -26.76
CA PRO A 232 -18.06 -10.92 -27.35
C PRO A 232 -19.01 -11.98 -26.79
N GLY A 233 -19.73 -12.69 -27.70
CA GLY A 233 -20.64 -13.78 -27.36
C GLY A 233 -21.97 -13.35 -26.71
N LEU A 234 -22.33 -12.08 -26.80
CA LEU A 234 -23.60 -11.54 -26.30
C LEU A 234 -24.38 -10.84 -27.42
N GLU A 235 -25.70 -10.94 -27.38
CA GLU A 235 -26.59 -10.19 -28.26
C GLU A 235 -26.91 -8.81 -27.68
N GLY A 236 -27.02 -7.83 -28.54
CA GLY A 236 -27.36 -6.45 -28.24
C GLY A 236 -26.22 -5.64 -27.62
N ARG A 237 -26.43 -4.32 -27.61
CA ARG A 237 -25.41 -3.37 -27.14
C ARG A 237 -25.54 -3.14 -25.63
N ARG A 238 -24.41 -3.06 -24.95
CA ARG A 238 -24.30 -2.87 -23.49
C ARG A 238 -23.53 -1.60 -23.16
N PRO A 239 -23.90 -0.89 -22.09
CA PRO A 239 -23.17 0.29 -21.67
C PRO A 239 -21.81 -0.09 -21.08
N VAL A 240 -20.78 0.53 -21.60
CA VAL A 240 -19.39 0.42 -21.13
C VAL A 240 -18.74 1.77 -21.01
N ILE A 241 -17.66 1.85 -20.25
CA ILE A 241 -16.79 3.02 -20.20
C ILE A 241 -15.35 2.60 -20.43
N HIS A 242 -14.72 3.19 -21.44
CA HIS A 242 -13.33 2.95 -21.81
C HIS A 242 -12.44 3.95 -21.07
N CYS A 243 -11.39 3.49 -20.40
CA CYS A 243 -10.50 4.28 -19.58
C CYS A 243 -9.03 3.95 -19.82
N GLY A 244 -8.19 4.95 -19.92
CA GLY A 244 -6.76 4.80 -19.71
C GLY A 244 -6.45 4.51 -18.25
N ALA A 245 -5.34 3.83 -17.98
CA ALA A 245 -4.99 3.34 -16.65
C ALA A 245 -4.85 4.43 -15.58
N GLY A 246 -4.54 5.66 -15.98
CA GLY A 246 -4.37 6.83 -15.10
C GLY A 246 -5.67 7.56 -14.74
N VAL A 247 -6.82 7.16 -15.31
CA VAL A 247 -8.09 7.81 -14.98
C VAL A 247 -8.42 7.59 -13.51
N VAL A 248 -8.70 8.69 -12.78
CA VAL A 248 -9.09 8.63 -11.38
C VAL A 248 -10.45 7.97 -11.25
N THR A 249 -10.57 7.02 -10.34
CA THR A 249 -11.78 6.19 -10.14
C THR A 249 -13.04 7.02 -9.95
N ARG A 250 -12.96 8.11 -9.17
CA ARG A 250 -14.08 9.02 -8.94
C ARG A 250 -14.62 9.65 -10.23
N ARG A 251 -13.76 10.00 -11.19
CA ARG A 251 -14.18 10.57 -12.47
C ARG A 251 -15.00 9.58 -13.31
N VAL A 252 -14.65 8.29 -13.23
CA VAL A 252 -15.42 7.22 -13.89
C VAL A 252 -16.80 7.09 -13.26
N GLU A 253 -16.88 7.07 -11.94
CA GLU A 253 -18.14 7.02 -11.20
C GLU A 253 -19.04 8.22 -11.52
N GLU A 254 -18.49 9.44 -11.52
CA GLU A 254 -19.24 10.66 -11.87
C GLU A 254 -19.78 10.61 -13.30
N THR A 255 -18.99 10.12 -14.25
CA THR A 255 -19.40 9.96 -15.65
C THR A 255 -20.54 8.94 -15.79
N ALA A 256 -20.45 7.80 -15.10
CA ALA A 256 -21.52 6.79 -15.08
C ALA A 256 -22.79 7.34 -14.43
N ASN A 257 -22.68 8.02 -13.30
CA ASN A 257 -23.81 8.61 -12.56
C ASN A 257 -24.55 9.67 -13.41
N ALA A 258 -23.82 10.50 -14.16
CA ALA A 258 -24.41 11.47 -15.07
C ALA A 258 -25.26 10.81 -16.19
N ALA A 259 -24.91 9.59 -16.57
CA ALA A 259 -25.65 8.76 -17.51
C ALA A 259 -26.75 7.90 -16.82
N LYS A 260 -26.99 8.07 -15.53
CA LYS A 260 -27.92 7.24 -14.70
C LYS A 260 -27.54 5.75 -14.70
N LEU A 261 -26.24 5.49 -14.69
CA LEU A 261 -25.67 4.15 -14.61
C LEU A 261 -24.78 4.02 -13.36
N VAL A 262 -24.54 2.80 -12.94
CA VAL A 262 -23.66 2.49 -11.81
C VAL A 262 -22.32 1.99 -12.33
N PHE A 263 -21.25 2.64 -11.88
CA PHE A 263 -19.90 2.10 -11.91
C PHE A 263 -19.67 1.34 -10.59
N ALA A 264 -19.35 0.07 -10.68
CA ALA A 264 -19.36 -0.82 -9.52
C ALA A 264 -18.11 -0.74 -8.64
N VAL A 265 -16.96 -0.29 -9.19
CA VAL A 265 -15.69 -0.25 -8.48
C VAL A 265 -15.57 1.03 -7.66
N ASP A 266 -15.81 0.94 -6.35
CA ASP A 266 -15.87 2.10 -5.45
C ASP A 266 -14.99 1.97 -4.20
N PRO A 267 -13.66 1.79 -4.34
CA PRO A 267 -12.77 1.73 -3.18
C PRO A 267 -12.83 3.03 -2.37
N THR A 268 -12.49 2.95 -1.08
CA THR A 268 -12.41 4.16 -0.22
C THR A 268 -11.46 5.21 -0.74
N SER A 269 -10.47 4.79 -1.53
CA SER A 269 -9.48 5.64 -2.18
C SER A 269 -9.92 6.19 -3.55
N ALA A 270 -11.21 6.12 -3.91
CA ALA A 270 -11.70 6.49 -5.24
C ALA A 270 -11.28 7.89 -5.71
N ASP A 271 -11.08 8.83 -4.79
CA ASP A 271 -10.66 10.20 -5.10
C ASP A 271 -9.19 10.32 -5.54
N ALA A 272 -8.38 9.27 -5.30
CA ALA A 272 -6.94 9.25 -5.60
C ALA A 272 -6.49 8.00 -6.35
N SER A 273 -7.22 6.88 -6.28
CA SER A 273 -6.90 5.66 -7.01
C SER A 273 -7.17 5.80 -8.50
N CYS A 274 -6.34 5.12 -9.30
CA CYS A 274 -6.49 5.06 -10.75
C CYS A 274 -7.05 3.72 -11.19
N VAL A 275 -7.79 3.67 -12.29
CA VAL A 275 -8.46 2.46 -12.77
C VAL A 275 -7.49 1.33 -13.13
N GLY A 276 -6.29 1.64 -13.65
CA GLY A 276 -5.25 0.63 -13.87
C GLY A 276 -4.83 -0.07 -12.58
N GLY A 277 -4.70 0.68 -11.48
CA GLY A 277 -4.49 0.13 -10.13
C GLY A 277 -5.68 -0.69 -9.66
N ASN A 278 -6.92 -0.25 -9.92
CA ASN A 278 -8.11 -1.01 -9.58
C ASN A 278 -8.14 -2.37 -10.28
N VAL A 279 -7.71 -2.46 -11.54
CA VAL A 279 -7.56 -3.73 -12.26
C VAL A 279 -6.46 -4.59 -11.62
N ALA A 280 -5.26 -4.02 -11.48
CA ALA A 280 -4.09 -4.74 -10.96
C ALA A 280 -4.32 -5.32 -9.55
N MET A 281 -5.10 -4.61 -8.71
CA MET A 281 -5.43 -5.02 -7.33
C MET A 281 -6.76 -5.76 -7.22
N ASN A 282 -7.51 -5.91 -8.31
CA ASN A 282 -8.91 -6.38 -8.29
C ASN A 282 -9.75 -5.61 -7.26
N ALA A 283 -9.72 -4.30 -7.34
CA ALA A 283 -10.33 -3.43 -6.35
C ALA A 283 -11.85 -3.62 -6.27
N GLY A 284 -12.36 -3.57 -5.05
CA GLY A 284 -13.77 -3.52 -4.73
C GLY A 284 -14.04 -2.41 -3.72
N GLY A 285 -15.30 -2.26 -3.34
CA GLY A 285 -15.74 -1.35 -2.30
C GLY A 285 -17.05 -1.85 -1.71
N LYS A 286 -17.87 -0.96 -1.16
CA LYS A 286 -19.19 -1.34 -0.62
C LYS A 286 -20.12 -1.93 -1.69
N LYS A 287 -20.04 -1.42 -2.92
CA LYS A 287 -20.86 -1.89 -4.05
C LYS A 287 -20.54 -3.32 -4.49
N ALA A 288 -19.36 -3.83 -4.09
CA ALA A 288 -18.95 -5.19 -4.42
C ALA A 288 -19.89 -6.27 -3.84
N VAL A 289 -20.67 -5.95 -2.81
CA VAL A 289 -21.70 -6.85 -2.27
C VAL A 289 -22.72 -7.23 -3.34
N LEU A 290 -23.15 -6.27 -4.17
CA LEU A 290 -24.12 -6.52 -5.25
C LEU A 290 -23.45 -6.79 -6.60
N TRP A 291 -22.50 -5.96 -6.99
CA TRP A 291 -21.95 -5.95 -8.36
C TRP A 291 -20.57 -6.58 -8.49
N GLY A 292 -19.97 -7.08 -7.39
CA GLY A 292 -18.64 -7.67 -7.43
C GLY A 292 -17.49 -6.64 -7.48
N THR A 293 -16.29 -7.12 -7.77
CA THR A 293 -15.04 -6.38 -7.82
C THR A 293 -14.70 -5.89 -9.23
N ALA A 294 -13.50 -5.36 -9.44
CA ALA A 294 -13.06 -4.92 -10.76
C ALA A 294 -13.14 -6.04 -11.81
N LEU A 295 -12.69 -7.26 -11.47
CA LEU A 295 -12.72 -8.41 -12.37
C LEU A 295 -14.14 -8.78 -12.81
N ASP A 296 -15.11 -8.70 -11.90
CA ASP A 296 -16.52 -9.00 -12.20
C ASP A 296 -17.12 -8.03 -13.23
N ASN A 297 -16.52 -6.84 -13.36
CA ASN A 297 -17.04 -5.73 -14.18
C ASN A 297 -16.18 -5.40 -15.40
N LEU A 298 -15.05 -6.09 -15.61
CA LEU A 298 -14.18 -5.86 -16.76
C LEU A 298 -14.76 -6.52 -18.02
N ALA A 299 -14.99 -5.71 -19.06
CA ALA A 299 -15.27 -6.21 -20.42
C ALA A 299 -13.96 -6.63 -21.10
N TRP A 300 -12.93 -5.81 -20.95
CA TRP A 300 -11.57 -6.11 -21.42
C TRP A 300 -10.56 -5.21 -20.71
N TRP A 301 -9.27 -5.62 -20.76
CA TRP A 301 -8.14 -4.79 -20.37
C TRP A 301 -6.94 -5.05 -21.26
N LYS A 302 -6.05 -4.08 -21.32
CA LYS A 302 -4.84 -4.11 -22.12
C LYS A 302 -3.64 -3.82 -21.22
N MET A 303 -2.55 -4.51 -21.47
CA MET A 303 -1.36 -4.42 -20.65
C MET A 303 -0.08 -4.65 -21.47
N VAL A 304 1.04 -4.25 -20.89
CA VAL A 304 2.38 -4.61 -21.35
C VAL A 304 2.97 -5.60 -20.36
N ASN A 305 3.34 -6.79 -20.83
CA ASN A 305 3.93 -7.84 -20.00
C ASN A 305 5.42 -7.54 -19.65
N PRO A 306 6.07 -8.35 -18.79
CA PRO A 306 7.49 -8.17 -18.44
C PRO A 306 8.47 -8.31 -19.61
N ALA A 307 8.07 -8.90 -20.74
CA ALA A 307 8.89 -8.95 -21.95
C ALA A 307 8.72 -7.70 -22.84
N GLY A 308 7.88 -6.74 -22.42
CA GLY A 308 7.56 -5.55 -23.20
C GLY A 308 6.61 -5.82 -24.37
N GLU A 309 5.83 -6.90 -24.32
CA GLU A 309 4.85 -7.27 -25.34
C GLU A 309 3.45 -6.78 -24.95
N TRP A 310 2.66 -6.42 -25.96
CA TRP A 310 1.28 -6.03 -25.79
C TRP A 310 0.35 -7.23 -25.68
N ILE A 311 -0.47 -7.24 -24.64
CA ILE A 311 -1.51 -8.24 -24.41
C ILE A 311 -2.84 -7.51 -24.17
N LYS A 312 -3.92 -7.97 -24.82
CA LYS A 312 -5.29 -7.58 -24.56
C LYS A 312 -6.10 -8.81 -24.14
N ILE A 313 -6.84 -8.68 -23.07
CA ILE A 313 -7.71 -9.73 -22.56
C ILE A 313 -9.15 -9.27 -22.69
N GLU A 314 -10.01 -10.08 -23.33
CA GLU A 314 -11.43 -9.81 -23.50
C GLU A 314 -12.25 -10.90 -22.83
N ARG A 315 -13.23 -10.50 -22.04
CA ARG A 315 -14.20 -11.43 -21.44
C ARG A 315 -15.25 -11.82 -22.47
N VAL A 316 -15.44 -13.11 -22.68
CA VAL A 316 -16.44 -13.67 -23.60
C VAL A 316 -17.69 -14.07 -22.79
N ARG A 317 -18.88 -13.71 -23.27
CA ARG A 317 -20.17 -14.02 -22.61
C ARG A 317 -20.23 -13.46 -21.18
N HIS A 318 -19.96 -12.17 -21.02
CA HIS A 318 -20.01 -11.48 -19.71
C HIS A 318 -21.40 -11.64 -19.06
N ASN A 319 -21.46 -12.13 -17.81
CA ASN A 319 -22.71 -12.41 -17.11
C ASN A 319 -23.34 -11.18 -16.41
N PHE A 320 -22.68 -10.03 -16.39
CA PHE A 320 -23.07 -8.80 -15.66
C PHE A 320 -23.31 -9.02 -14.15
N GLY A 321 -22.78 -10.09 -13.62
CA GLY A 321 -22.82 -10.50 -12.22
C GLY A 321 -21.43 -10.89 -11.74
N LYS A 322 -21.39 -11.58 -10.61
CA LYS A 322 -20.14 -12.08 -10.05
C LYS A 322 -19.63 -13.23 -10.88
N ILE A 323 -18.36 -13.19 -11.22
CA ILE A 323 -17.73 -14.15 -12.12
C ILE A 323 -17.74 -15.59 -11.59
N HIS A 324 -17.73 -15.74 -10.25
CA HIS A 324 -17.76 -17.05 -9.62
C HIS A 324 -19.16 -17.70 -9.61
N ASP A 325 -20.21 -17.00 -10.04
CA ASP A 325 -21.54 -17.55 -10.21
C ASP A 325 -21.69 -18.31 -11.55
N GLU A 326 -20.68 -18.21 -12.43
CA GLU A 326 -20.62 -18.98 -13.67
C GLU A 326 -19.91 -20.31 -13.45
N ASP A 327 -20.34 -21.35 -14.14
CA ASP A 327 -19.62 -22.63 -14.15
C ASP A 327 -18.21 -22.45 -14.72
N THR A 328 -18.10 -21.71 -15.82
CA THR A 328 -16.82 -21.44 -16.51
C THR A 328 -16.81 -20.02 -17.08
N ALA A 329 -15.88 -19.22 -16.63
CA ALA A 329 -15.59 -17.91 -17.22
C ALA A 329 -14.60 -18.07 -18.40
N VAL A 330 -14.88 -17.37 -19.50
CA VAL A 330 -14.13 -17.48 -20.75
C VAL A 330 -13.47 -16.14 -21.09
N PHE A 331 -12.18 -16.22 -21.42
CA PHE A 331 -11.39 -15.05 -21.85
C PHE A 331 -10.66 -15.36 -23.15
N ASP A 332 -10.64 -14.40 -24.08
CA ASP A 332 -9.74 -14.42 -25.22
C ASP A 332 -8.53 -13.54 -24.89
N VAL A 333 -7.35 -14.15 -24.88
CA VAL A 333 -6.06 -13.49 -24.62
C VAL A 333 -5.39 -13.24 -25.96
N HIS A 334 -5.29 -11.97 -26.35
CA HIS A 334 -4.71 -11.53 -27.61
C HIS A 334 -3.29 -11.02 -27.40
N THR A 335 -2.32 -11.63 -28.06
CA THR A 335 -1.00 -11.00 -28.24
C THR A 335 -1.11 -10.02 -29.41
N LEU A 336 -0.69 -8.78 -29.18
CA LEU A 336 -0.75 -7.74 -30.21
C LEU A 336 0.63 -7.49 -30.81
N ALA A 337 0.65 -6.93 -32.02
CA ALA A 337 1.88 -6.48 -32.68
C ALA A 337 2.54 -5.32 -31.90
N SER A 338 3.72 -4.91 -32.32
CA SER A 338 4.51 -3.85 -31.66
C SER A 338 3.82 -2.48 -31.61
N ASP A 339 2.82 -2.25 -32.49
CA ASP A 339 1.96 -1.08 -32.47
C ASP A 339 0.89 -1.11 -31.37
N GLY A 340 0.71 -2.25 -30.70
CA GLY A 340 -0.31 -2.44 -29.68
C GLY A 340 -1.75 -2.45 -30.19
N LEU A 341 -1.96 -2.63 -31.49
CA LEU A 341 -3.27 -2.57 -32.14
C LEU A 341 -3.64 -3.85 -32.86
N LYS A 342 -2.74 -4.37 -33.71
CA LYS A 342 -3.03 -5.54 -34.54
C LYS A 342 -2.88 -6.83 -33.75
N VAL A 343 -3.93 -7.64 -33.72
CA VAL A 343 -3.88 -8.99 -33.13
C VAL A 343 -2.99 -9.91 -33.98
N VAL A 344 -2.00 -10.53 -33.34
CA VAL A 344 -1.07 -11.49 -33.94
C VAL A 344 -1.46 -12.92 -33.58
N LYS A 345 -1.88 -13.13 -32.32
CA LYS A 345 -2.26 -14.43 -31.79
C LYS A 345 -3.43 -14.28 -30.84
N THR A 346 -4.32 -15.25 -30.80
CA THR A 346 -5.39 -15.35 -29.80
C THR A 346 -5.35 -16.71 -29.16
N GLU A 347 -5.38 -16.74 -27.83
CA GLU A 347 -5.50 -17.95 -27.03
C GLU A 347 -6.75 -17.85 -26.18
N ARG A 348 -7.55 -18.93 -26.11
CA ARG A 348 -8.72 -18.98 -25.25
C ARG A 348 -8.34 -19.56 -23.91
N LEU A 349 -8.70 -18.85 -22.84
CA LEU A 349 -8.53 -19.27 -21.47
C LEU A 349 -9.91 -19.52 -20.85
N GLU A 350 -10.13 -20.72 -20.38
CA GLU A 350 -11.35 -21.13 -19.68
C GLU A 350 -11.01 -21.43 -18.23
N ILE A 351 -11.73 -20.78 -17.30
CA ILE A 351 -11.46 -20.89 -15.87
C ILE A 351 -12.77 -21.21 -15.16
N GLU A 352 -12.77 -22.30 -14.39
CA GLU A 352 -13.91 -22.65 -13.53
C GLU A 352 -14.25 -21.49 -12.57
N GLY A 353 -15.52 -21.13 -12.46
CA GLY A 353 -15.98 -20.05 -11.60
C GLY A 353 -15.56 -20.22 -10.14
N SER A 354 -15.55 -21.45 -9.64
CA SER A 354 -15.12 -21.80 -8.29
C SER A 354 -13.67 -21.39 -7.96
N LYS A 355 -12.81 -21.14 -8.96
CA LYS A 355 -11.42 -20.69 -8.78
C LYS A 355 -11.31 -19.20 -8.49
N PHE A 356 -12.34 -18.42 -8.83
CA PHE A 356 -12.34 -16.98 -8.54
C PHE A 356 -12.73 -16.66 -7.11
N ARG A 357 -13.43 -17.57 -6.43
CA ARG A 357 -13.84 -17.36 -5.05
C ARG A 357 -14.07 -18.69 -4.34
N LYS A 358 -13.53 -18.84 -3.14
CA LYS A 358 -13.73 -20.03 -2.32
C LYS A 358 -15.09 -20.00 -1.66
N VAL A 359 -15.85 -21.07 -1.81
CA VAL A 359 -17.16 -21.22 -1.18
C VAL A 359 -17.05 -21.08 0.33
N GLY A 360 -17.95 -20.31 0.93
CA GLY A 360 -18.03 -20.09 2.38
C GLY A 360 -17.12 -19.00 2.93
N LEU A 361 -16.15 -18.50 2.18
CA LEU A 361 -15.29 -17.42 2.63
C LEU A 361 -15.74 -16.02 2.15
N GLY A 362 -16.80 -15.93 1.40
CA GLY A 362 -17.40 -14.67 0.94
C GLY A 362 -16.58 -13.92 -0.08
N LYS A 363 -15.97 -12.81 0.32
CA LYS A 363 -15.14 -12.01 -0.55
C LYS A 363 -13.80 -12.70 -0.79
N ASP A 364 -13.32 -12.66 -1.99
CA ASP A 364 -11.95 -12.90 -2.37
C ASP A 364 -11.40 -14.32 -2.34
N VAL A 365 -10.65 -14.48 -3.19
CA VAL A 365 -10.13 -15.54 -3.67
C VAL A 365 -8.96 -16.13 -3.10
N THR A 366 -8.87 -17.11 -3.26
CA THR A 366 -8.03 -18.13 -2.89
C THR A 366 -6.81 -18.38 -3.70
N ASP A 367 -6.80 -18.06 -4.92
CA ASP A 367 -5.66 -18.24 -5.82
C ASP A 367 -5.44 -17.01 -6.69
N LYS A 368 -4.46 -16.18 -6.30
CA LYS A 368 -4.07 -14.98 -7.05
C LYS A 368 -3.50 -15.31 -8.43
N PHE A 369 -3.08 -16.54 -8.68
CA PHE A 369 -2.62 -16.96 -9.98
C PHE A 369 -3.75 -17.00 -11.02
N LEU A 370 -5.01 -17.26 -10.60
CA LEU A 370 -6.21 -17.25 -11.43
C LEU A 370 -6.01 -18.06 -12.72
N ALA A 371 -5.48 -19.30 -12.61
CA ALA A 371 -5.15 -20.16 -13.73
C ALA A 371 -4.31 -19.49 -14.84
N GLY A 372 -3.53 -18.48 -14.49
CA GLY A 372 -2.68 -17.74 -15.41
C GLY A 372 -3.34 -16.53 -16.09
N LEU A 373 -4.53 -16.12 -15.66
CA LEU A 373 -5.18 -14.90 -16.19
C LEU A 373 -4.28 -13.67 -15.97
N PRO A 374 -3.81 -12.97 -17.03
CA PRO A 374 -2.85 -11.89 -16.87
C PRO A 374 -3.45 -10.61 -16.29
N GLY A 375 -2.65 -9.82 -15.58
CA GLY A 375 -2.87 -8.44 -15.21
C GLY A 375 -3.77 -8.21 -14.01
N VAL A 376 -4.89 -8.89 -13.91
CA VAL A 376 -5.85 -8.67 -12.84
C VAL A 376 -5.43 -9.39 -11.55
N GLN A 377 -5.53 -8.72 -10.41
CA GLN A 377 -5.16 -9.25 -9.08
C GLN A 377 -3.68 -9.69 -8.95
N LYS A 378 -2.81 -9.21 -9.81
CA LYS A 378 -1.36 -9.50 -9.81
C LYS A 378 -0.51 -8.39 -9.19
N GLU A 379 -1.14 -7.31 -8.74
CA GLU A 379 -0.46 -6.19 -8.07
C GLU A 379 0.64 -5.53 -8.93
N GLY A 380 0.54 -5.65 -10.25
CA GLY A 380 1.52 -5.15 -11.20
C GLY A 380 2.77 -6.01 -11.35
N THR A 381 2.80 -7.22 -10.78
CA THR A 381 3.99 -8.10 -10.83
C THR A 381 4.18 -8.78 -12.19
N ASP A 382 3.12 -8.91 -12.98
CA ASP A 382 3.12 -9.56 -14.30
C ASP A 382 2.98 -8.58 -15.47
N GLY A 383 3.04 -7.26 -15.20
CA GLY A 383 3.02 -6.24 -16.23
C GLY A 383 2.32 -4.95 -15.81
N ILE A 384 2.14 -4.07 -16.77
CA ILE A 384 1.59 -2.73 -16.60
C ILE A 384 0.25 -2.63 -17.32
N ILE A 385 -0.84 -2.44 -16.59
CA ILE A 385 -2.15 -2.12 -17.17
C ILE A 385 -2.07 -0.74 -17.80
N THR A 386 -2.52 -0.63 -19.05
CA THR A 386 -2.46 0.62 -19.82
C THR A 386 -3.83 1.22 -20.12
N SER A 387 -4.82 0.36 -20.33
CA SER A 387 -6.22 0.75 -20.56
C SER A 387 -7.17 -0.41 -20.23
N CYS A 388 -8.44 -0.10 -20.01
CA CYS A 388 -9.48 -1.08 -19.73
C CYS A 388 -10.87 -0.56 -20.13
N ALA A 389 -11.84 -1.46 -20.18
CA ALA A 389 -13.24 -1.14 -20.30
C ALA A 389 -14.03 -1.86 -19.21
N PHE A 390 -14.90 -1.12 -18.54
CA PHE A 390 -15.83 -1.65 -17.54
C PHE A 390 -17.26 -1.64 -18.09
N VAL A 391 -18.00 -2.70 -17.79
CA VAL A 391 -19.45 -2.69 -17.96
C VAL A 391 -20.08 -1.81 -16.89
N LEU A 392 -21.20 -1.20 -17.24
CA LEU A 392 -21.99 -0.36 -16.33
C LEU A 392 -23.35 -1.00 -16.10
N HIS A 393 -23.89 -0.80 -14.90
CA HIS A 393 -25.17 -1.38 -14.50
C HIS A 393 -26.26 -0.32 -14.47
N THR A 394 -27.50 -0.74 -14.63
CA THR A 394 -28.67 0.14 -14.47
C THR A 394 -28.73 0.66 -13.04
N MET A 395 -28.95 1.96 -12.88
CA MET A 395 -29.11 2.56 -11.55
C MET A 395 -30.48 2.21 -10.99
N PRO A 396 -30.55 1.60 -9.78
CA PRO A 396 -31.82 1.36 -9.10
C PRO A 396 -32.57 2.67 -8.83
N LYS A 397 -33.91 2.64 -8.93
CA LYS A 397 -34.73 3.85 -8.77
C LYS A 397 -34.76 4.36 -7.35
N HIS A 398 -34.78 3.46 -6.37
CA HIS A 398 -34.90 3.78 -4.97
C HIS A 398 -33.75 3.18 -4.17
N THR A 399 -33.20 3.96 -3.24
CA THR A 399 -32.14 3.53 -2.31
C THR A 399 -32.50 4.01 -0.91
N ARG A 400 -32.29 3.15 0.09
CA ARG A 400 -32.29 3.50 1.51
C ARG A 400 -30.94 3.13 2.10
N THR A 401 -30.33 4.07 2.82
CA THR A 401 -29.14 3.76 3.63
C THR A 401 -29.58 3.63 5.07
N VAL A 402 -29.29 2.49 5.67
CA VAL A 402 -29.60 2.21 7.07
C VAL A 402 -28.31 2.19 7.87
N CYS A 403 -28.31 2.91 8.98
CA CYS A 403 -27.21 2.93 9.95
C CYS A 403 -27.71 2.31 11.25
N LEU A 404 -27.07 1.23 11.68
CA LEU A 404 -27.41 0.49 12.88
C LEU A 404 -26.30 0.64 13.90
N GLU A 405 -26.63 1.13 15.09
CA GLU A 405 -25.70 1.33 16.22
C GLU A 405 -25.93 0.27 17.28
N PHE A 406 -24.93 -0.57 17.56
CA PHE A 406 -25.01 -1.62 18.58
C PHE A 406 -24.18 -1.22 19.81
N PHE A 407 -24.80 -1.33 20.98
CA PHE A 407 -24.21 -0.89 22.26
C PHE A 407 -23.68 -2.07 23.09
N GLY A 408 -24.14 -3.30 22.79
CA GLY A 408 -23.64 -4.54 23.35
C GLY A 408 -22.29 -5.01 22.78
N THR A 409 -21.90 -6.25 23.06
CA THR A 409 -20.67 -6.84 22.50
C THR A 409 -20.86 -7.18 21.02
N VAL A 410 -19.74 -7.31 20.26
CA VAL A 410 -19.78 -7.76 18.87
C VAL A 410 -20.40 -9.16 18.77
N ALA A 411 -20.11 -10.05 19.70
CA ALA A 411 -20.71 -11.37 19.75
C ALA A 411 -22.24 -11.33 19.86
N ASN A 412 -22.81 -10.38 20.62
CA ASN A 412 -24.26 -10.21 20.74
C ASN A 412 -24.87 -9.61 19.47
N ALA A 413 -24.15 -8.77 18.74
CA ALA A 413 -24.60 -8.14 17.51
C ALA A 413 -24.50 -9.05 16.27
N THR A 414 -23.55 -9.98 16.25
CA THR A 414 -23.28 -10.86 15.10
C THR A 414 -24.52 -11.61 14.59
N PRO A 415 -25.40 -12.20 15.43
CA PRO A 415 -26.61 -12.84 14.93
C PRO A 415 -27.53 -11.87 14.17
N SER A 416 -27.62 -10.60 14.59
CA SER A 416 -28.42 -9.60 13.83
C SER A 416 -27.83 -9.35 12.45
N ILE A 417 -26.49 -9.32 12.31
CA ILE A 417 -25.83 -9.12 11.02
C ILE A 417 -26.14 -10.29 10.09
N VAL A 418 -26.08 -11.53 10.60
CA VAL A 418 -26.41 -12.74 9.85
C VAL A 418 -27.87 -12.71 9.39
N GLU A 419 -28.79 -12.43 10.29
CA GLU A 419 -30.23 -12.35 9.98
C GLU A 419 -30.55 -11.24 8.97
N ILE A 420 -29.90 -10.07 9.09
CA ILE A 420 -30.04 -8.96 8.14
C ILE A 420 -29.54 -9.38 6.75
N ARG A 421 -28.34 -9.99 6.70
CA ARG A 421 -27.79 -10.52 5.45
C ARG A 421 -28.76 -11.51 4.80
N ASP A 422 -29.18 -12.52 5.56
CA ASP A 422 -30.02 -13.62 5.05
C ASP A 422 -31.40 -13.12 4.60
N TYR A 423 -31.99 -12.20 5.36
CA TYR A 423 -33.25 -11.55 4.98
C TYR A 423 -33.10 -10.79 3.65
N LEU A 424 -32.06 -9.96 3.50
CA LEU A 424 -31.89 -9.16 2.29
C LEU A 424 -31.44 -9.99 1.07
N LEU A 425 -30.62 -11.02 1.26
CA LEU A 425 -30.24 -11.92 0.17
C LEU A 425 -31.37 -12.86 -0.27
N GLY A 426 -32.29 -13.18 0.63
CA GLY A 426 -33.50 -13.99 0.33
C GLY A 426 -34.69 -13.19 -0.19
N HIS A 427 -34.61 -11.86 -0.28
CA HIS A 427 -35.71 -11.01 -0.66
C HIS A 427 -35.76 -10.74 -2.17
N GLU A 428 -36.86 -11.13 -2.84
CA GLU A 428 -36.97 -11.03 -4.31
C GLU A 428 -37.07 -9.58 -4.83
N ALA A 429 -37.70 -8.67 -4.07
CA ALA A 429 -37.99 -7.31 -4.53
C ALA A 429 -36.92 -6.27 -4.16
N VAL A 430 -35.94 -6.61 -3.31
CA VAL A 430 -34.88 -5.70 -2.91
C VAL A 430 -33.50 -6.35 -3.05
N ALA A 431 -32.46 -5.55 -3.20
CA ALA A 431 -31.09 -6.02 -3.23
C ALA A 431 -30.21 -5.26 -2.21
N LEU A 432 -29.29 -6.00 -1.60
CA LEU A 432 -28.24 -5.44 -0.73
C LEU A 432 -27.12 -4.88 -1.60
N ALA A 433 -27.02 -3.55 -1.68
CA ALA A 433 -26.06 -2.87 -2.55
C ALA A 433 -24.78 -2.40 -1.82
N GLY A 434 -24.76 -2.51 -0.52
CA GLY A 434 -23.59 -2.20 0.30
C GLY A 434 -23.80 -2.62 1.74
N LEU A 435 -22.77 -3.20 2.36
CA LEU A 435 -22.79 -3.56 3.77
C LEU A 435 -21.39 -3.36 4.35
N GLU A 436 -21.28 -2.53 5.37
CA GLU A 436 -20.01 -2.23 6.02
C GLU A 436 -20.16 -2.26 7.54
N HIS A 437 -19.16 -2.83 8.17
CA HIS A 437 -19.06 -2.93 9.61
C HIS A 437 -17.93 -2.02 10.12
N LEU A 438 -18.23 -1.20 11.12
CA LEU A 438 -17.27 -0.35 11.81
C LEU A 438 -17.14 -0.89 13.23
N ASP A 439 -15.96 -1.36 13.61
CA ASP A 439 -15.68 -1.86 14.94
C ASP A 439 -15.49 -0.74 15.98
N TRP A 440 -15.37 -1.11 17.25
CA TRP A 440 -15.14 -0.18 18.35
C TRP A 440 -13.90 0.70 18.17
N ARG A 441 -12.80 0.13 17.68
CA ARG A 441 -11.54 0.87 17.51
C ARG A 441 -11.69 1.93 16.42
N TYR A 442 -12.34 1.56 15.33
CA TYR A 442 -12.65 2.48 14.24
C TYR A 442 -13.61 3.58 14.69
N VAL A 443 -14.72 3.22 15.33
CA VAL A 443 -15.73 4.16 15.88
C VAL A 443 -15.06 5.19 16.80
N ARG A 444 -14.12 4.75 17.63
CA ARG A 444 -13.35 5.62 18.51
C ARG A 444 -12.36 6.51 17.75
N ALA A 445 -11.62 5.94 16.78
CA ALA A 445 -10.58 6.64 16.04
C ALA A 445 -11.11 7.78 15.16
N VAL A 446 -12.24 7.55 14.50
CA VAL A 446 -12.87 8.57 13.63
C VAL A 446 -13.68 9.61 14.40
N GLY A 447 -13.83 9.45 15.72
CA GLY A 447 -14.68 10.34 16.52
C GLY A 447 -16.15 10.25 16.14
N TYR A 448 -16.62 9.03 15.84
CA TYR A 448 -17.99 8.80 15.40
C TYR A 448 -19.03 9.48 16.27
N ALA A 449 -19.93 10.23 15.65
CA ALA A 449 -21.03 10.91 16.33
C ALA A 449 -22.22 9.94 16.47
N THR A 450 -22.45 9.46 17.71
CA THR A 450 -23.60 8.61 18.04
C THR A 450 -24.91 9.31 17.67
N LYS A 451 -25.78 8.63 16.95
CA LYS A 451 -27.10 9.14 16.52
C LYS A 451 -28.18 8.83 17.55
N ALA A 452 -28.04 7.76 18.32
CA ALA A 452 -28.95 7.37 19.39
C ALA A 452 -28.85 8.34 20.57
N ALA A 453 -29.89 9.11 20.81
CA ALA A 453 -29.93 10.09 21.90
C ALA A 453 -29.85 9.39 23.27
N GLY A 454 -29.01 9.95 24.17
CA GLY A 454 -28.86 9.47 25.55
C GLY A 454 -28.08 8.16 25.71
N LYS A 455 -27.65 7.53 24.63
CA LYS A 455 -26.76 6.35 24.67
C LYS A 455 -25.29 6.77 24.51
N GLY A 456 -24.39 6.00 25.08
CA GLY A 456 -22.95 6.20 24.95
C GLY A 456 -22.48 5.90 23.52
N ARG A 457 -21.16 5.78 23.34
CA ARG A 457 -20.59 5.44 22.03
C ARG A 457 -20.91 3.98 21.67
N PRO A 458 -21.38 3.70 20.45
CA PRO A 458 -21.67 2.33 20.04
C PRO A 458 -20.39 1.48 20.00
N LYS A 459 -20.53 0.20 20.30
CA LYS A 459 -19.44 -0.78 20.21
C LYS A 459 -19.22 -1.26 18.79
N MET A 460 -20.26 -1.15 17.96
CA MET A 460 -20.24 -1.50 16.56
C MET A 460 -21.26 -0.67 15.80
N VAL A 461 -20.94 -0.29 14.58
CA VAL A 461 -21.87 0.33 13.65
C VAL A 461 -21.94 -0.50 12.37
N LEU A 462 -23.13 -0.79 11.89
CA LEU A 462 -23.36 -1.43 10.61
C LEU A 462 -24.05 -0.43 9.69
N ILE A 463 -23.53 -0.24 8.48
CA ILE A 463 -24.14 0.63 7.47
C ILE A 463 -24.49 -0.22 6.26
N ALA A 464 -25.74 -0.17 5.83
CA ALA A 464 -26.25 -0.92 4.70
C ALA A 464 -26.92 0.00 3.68
N ASP A 465 -26.66 -0.24 2.38
CA ASP A 465 -27.42 0.33 1.27
C ASP A 465 -28.36 -0.76 0.71
N ILE A 466 -29.66 -0.48 0.72
CA ILE A 466 -30.70 -1.33 0.17
C ILE A 466 -31.29 -0.64 -1.05
N VAL A 467 -31.47 -1.37 -2.12
CA VAL A 467 -31.93 -0.82 -3.40
C VAL A 467 -33.11 -1.62 -3.97
N SER A 468 -33.99 -0.94 -4.68
CA SER A 468 -35.09 -1.54 -5.42
C SER A 468 -35.61 -0.59 -6.50
N ASP A 469 -36.37 -1.12 -7.44
CA ASP A 469 -37.22 -0.33 -8.34
C ASP A 469 -38.63 -0.07 -7.76
N ASP A 470 -38.97 -0.72 -6.62
CA ASP A 470 -40.18 -0.54 -5.84
C ASP A 470 -39.88 0.23 -4.54
N GLU A 471 -40.49 1.41 -4.38
CA GLU A 471 -40.28 2.27 -3.23
C GLU A 471 -40.85 1.68 -1.93
N ALA A 472 -41.99 1.03 -2.00
CA ALA A 472 -42.62 0.41 -0.83
C ALA A 472 -41.76 -0.76 -0.31
N ALA A 473 -41.28 -1.61 -1.22
CA ALA A 473 -40.47 -2.76 -0.88
C ALA A 473 -39.14 -2.34 -0.20
N VAL A 474 -38.47 -1.31 -0.74
CA VAL A 474 -37.19 -0.84 -0.14
C VAL A 474 -37.40 -0.19 1.22
N GLN A 475 -38.53 0.49 1.43
CA GLN A 475 -38.89 1.08 2.72
C GLN A 475 -39.20 0.01 3.76
N GLU A 476 -40.03 -0.97 3.41
CA GLU A 476 -40.39 -2.10 4.29
C GLU A 476 -39.14 -2.89 4.70
N ALA A 477 -38.26 -3.19 3.75
CA ALA A 477 -36.99 -3.88 4.03
C ALA A 477 -36.09 -3.09 4.97
N ALA A 478 -35.99 -1.76 4.78
CA ALA A 478 -35.20 -0.89 5.67
C ALA A 478 -35.75 -0.89 7.10
N GLU A 479 -37.07 -0.83 7.26
CA GLU A 479 -37.72 -0.90 8.57
C GLU A 479 -37.55 -2.28 9.23
N GLN A 480 -37.61 -3.35 8.44
CA GLN A 480 -37.41 -4.71 8.95
C GLN A 480 -35.99 -4.91 9.52
N ILE A 481 -34.95 -4.44 8.83
CA ILE A 481 -33.61 -4.59 9.38
C ILE A 481 -33.35 -3.72 10.62
N VAL A 482 -34.03 -2.58 10.75
CA VAL A 482 -34.04 -1.81 12.00
C VAL A 482 -34.67 -2.62 13.13
N ARG A 483 -35.82 -3.27 12.90
CA ARG A 483 -36.45 -4.17 13.90
C ARG A 483 -35.54 -5.32 14.32
N LEU A 484 -34.82 -5.95 13.36
CA LEU A 484 -33.86 -7.01 13.66
C LEU A 484 -32.70 -6.53 14.55
N ALA A 485 -32.22 -5.30 14.33
CA ALA A 485 -31.19 -4.72 15.18
C ALA A 485 -31.70 -4.38 16.59
N GLN A 486 -32.89 -3.81 16.69
CA GLN A 486 -33.53 -3.44 17.96
C GLN A 486 -33.78 -4.64 18.88
N ALA A 487 -34.00 -5.81 18.31
CA ALA A 487 -34.14 -7.05 19.08
C ALA A 487 -32.88 -7.43 19.87
N ARG A 488 -31.74 -6.79 19.60
CA ARG A 488 -30.42 -7.10 20.24
C ARG A 488 -29.64 -5.83 20.65
N ASP A 489 -30.31 -4.93 21.36
CA ASP A 489 -29.72 -3.68 21.88
C ASP A 489 -29.08 -2.80 20.79
N GLY A 490 -29.68 -2.80 19.59
CA GLY A 490 -29.33 -1.93 18.49
C GLY A 490 -30.33 -0.79 18.31
N GLU A 491 -29.90 0.32 17.75
CA GLU A 491 -30.73 1.43 17.29
C GLU A 491 -30.50 1.63 15.79
N GLY A 492 -31.57 1.94 15.05
CA GLY A 492 -31.49 2.06 13.59
C GLY A 492 -32.01 3.41 13.08
N PHE A 493 -31.33 3.92 12.07
CA PHE A 493 -31.63 5.20 11.41
C PHE A 493 -31.65 4.98 9.90
N ILE A 494 -32.70 5.48 9.24
CA ILE A 494 -32.91 5.33 7.80
C ILE A 494 -32.70 6.68 7.11
N ALA A 495 -31.77 6.74 6.16
CA ALA A 495 -31.53 7.89 5.32
C ALA A 495 -32.14 7.67 3.92
N ILE A 496 -33.00 8.60 3.50
CA ILE A 496 -33.74 8.55 2.23
C ILE A 496 -33.06 9.44 1.19
N THR A 497 -32.74 10.69 1.57
CA THR A 497 -32.16 11.65 0.62
C THR A 497 -30.68 11.36 0.32
N PRO A 498 -30.18 11.72 -0.87
CA PRO A 498 -28.77 11.53 -1.22
C PRO A 498 -27.81 12.17 -0.23
N GLU A 499 -28.16 13.35 0.31
CA GLU A 499 -27.32 14.10 1.27
C GLU A 499 -27.24 13.37 2.61
N ALA A 500 -28.38 12.88 3.13
CA ALA A 500 -28.41 12.10 4.36
C ALA A 500 -27.63 10.78 4.20
N ARG A 501 -27.80 10.10 3.08
CA ARG A 501 -27.05 8.86 2.76
C ARG A 501 -25.54 9.13 2.71
N LYS A 502 -25.12 10.20 2.03
CA LYS A 502 -23.70 10.61 1.98
C LYS A 502 -23.13 10.86 3.37
N THR A 503 -23.92 11.48 4.27
CA THR A 503 -23.51 11.73 5.65
C THR A 503 -23.25 10.43 6.43
N PHE A 504 -24.06 9.39 6.25
CA PHE A 504 -23.84 8.09 6.91
C PHE A 504 -22.55 7.41 6.43
N TRP A 505 -22.21 7.55 5.15
CA TRP A 505 -20.98 6.98 4.58
C TRP A 505 -19.72 7.83 4.84
N LEU A 506 -19.86 9.09 5.28
CA LEU A 506 -18.72 9.98 5.49
C LEU A 506 -17.75 9.44 6.54
N ASP A 507 -18.26 8.89 7.64
CA ASP A 507 -17.42 8.35 8.71
C ASP A 507 -16.58 7.16 8.23
N ARG A 508 -17.10 6.36 7.30
CA ARG A 508 -16.37 5.23 6.70
C ARG A 508 -15.20 5.67 5.84
N SER A 509 -15.26 6.83 5.21
CA SER A 509 -14.19 7.33 4.33
C SER A 509 -12.93 7.79 5.08
N ARG A 510 -12.99 7.91 6.42
CA ARG A 510 -11.90 8.41 7.27
C ARG A 510 -10.91 7.34 7.72
N THR A 511 -10.60 6.37 6.86
CA THR A 511 -9.71 5.23 7.21
C THR A 511 -8.32 5.65 7.66
N ALA A 512 -7.78 6.77 7.16
CA ALA A 512 -6.50 7.31 7.59
C ALA A 512 -6.45 7.71 9.08
N ALA A 513 -7.62 7.91 9.73
CA ALA A 513 -7.69 8.25 11.14
C ALA A 513 -7.15 7.14 12.06
N ILE A 514 -7.18 5.87 11.63
CA ILE A 514 -6.68 4.75 12.41
C ILE A 514 -5.15 4.83 12.57
N ALA A 515 -4.43 5.12 11.50
CA ALA A 515 -2.96 5.25 11.54
C ALA A 515 -2.51 6.36 12.49
N ARG A 516 -3.28 7.45 12.60
CA ARG A 516 -3.01 8.56 13.52
C ARG A 516 -3.01 8.14 14.99
N HIS A 517 -3.77 7.11 15.36
CA HIS A 517 -3.94 6.71 16.76
C HIS A 517 -3.10 5.50 17.17
N THR A 518 -2.52 4.79 16.24
CA THR A 518 -1.84 3.52 16.55
C THR A 518 -0.33 3.61 16.56
N ASN A 519 0.29 4.60 15.91
CA ASN A 519 1.75 4.70 15.69
C ASN A 519 2.38 3.38 15.19
N ALA A 520 1.57 2.52 14.57
CA ALA A 520 1.98 1.22 14.09
C ALA A 520 2.08 1.24 12.58
N PHE A 521 2.96 0.43 12.02
CA PHE A 521 2.93 0.14 10.60
C PHE A 521 1.57 -0.44 10.24
N LYS A 522 0.95 0.13 9.22
CA LYS A 522 -0.29 -0.41 8.71
C LYS A 522 0.04 -1.56 7.76
N ILE A 523 -0.08 -2.77 8.27
CA ILE A 523 -0.16 -3.96 7.43
C ILE A 523 -1.65 -4.22 7.28
N ASN A 524 -2.16 -4.03 6.08
CA ASN A 524 -3.57 -4.26 5.81
C ASN A 524 -3.69 -5.55 5.02
N GLU A 525 -4.14 -6.58 5.70
CA GLU A 525 -4.53 -7.83 5.05
C GLU A 525 -6.02 -8.03 5.22
N ASP A 526 -6.71 -8.19 4.10
CA ASP A 526 -8.10 -8.57 4.12
C ASP A 526 -8.22 -10.00 4.65
N VAL A 527 -8.87 -10.15 5.79
CA VAL A 527 -9.16 -11.44 6.39
C VAL A 527 -10.60 -11.82 6.06
N VAL A 528 -10.79 -12.98 5.47
CA VAL A 528 -12.11 -13.54 5.17
C VAL A 528 -12.42 -14.66 6.13
N ILE A 529 -13.47 -14.48 6.92
CA ILE A 529 -13.94 -15.44 7.92
C ILE A 529 -15.44 -15.69 7.71
N PRO A 530 -15.97 -16.83 8.14
CA PRO A 530 -17.42 -17.00 8.23
C PRO A 530 -18.03 -15.92 9.12
N LEU A 531 -19.11 -15.29 8.64
CA LEU A 531 -19.71 -14.13 9.31
C LEU A 531 -20.17 -14.48 10.73
N GLU A 532 -20.63 -15.70 10.93
CA GLU A 532 -21.10 -16.23 12.21
C GLU A 532 -19.98 -16.26 13.28
N ARG A 533 -18.70 -16.27 12.84
CA ARG A 533 -17.51 -16.25 13.71
C ARG A 533 -16.94 -14.85 13.95
N LEU A 534 -17.61 -13.80 13.49
CA LEU A 534 -17.10 -12.42 13.63
C LEU A 534 -16.85 -12.02 15.10
N GLY A 535 -17.72 -12.45 16.02
CA GLY A 535 -17.53 -12.21 17.46
C GLY A 535 -16.28 -12.87 18.00
N GLU A 536 -16.08 -14.15 17.69
CA GLU A 536 -14.89 -14.92 18.08
C GLU A 536 -13.60 -14.30 17.52
N TYR A 537 -13.63 -13.87 16.25
CA TYR A 537 -12.51 -13.20 15.61
C TYR A 537 -12.17 -11.88 16.32
N SER A 538 -13.18 -11.05 16.61
CA SER A 538 -12.97 -9.76 17.28
C SER A 538 -12.35 -9.93 18.67
N ASP A 539 -12.84 -10.88 19.46
CA ASP A 539 -12.31 -11.18 20.79
C ASP A 539 -10.89 -11.75 20.71
N GLY A 540 -10.62 -12.60 19.70
CA GLY A 540 -9.29 -13.17 19.45
C GLY A 540 -8.25 -12.12 19.10
N ILE A 541 -8.58 -11.20 18.20
CA ILE A 541 -7.70 -10.08 17.81
C ILE A 541 -7.45 -9.14 19.00
N GLU A 542 -8.47 -8.84 19.79
CA GLU A 542 -8.30 -8.00 20.98
C GLU A 542 -7.37 -8.63 21.98
N ARG A 543 -7.52 -9.93 22.26
CA ARG A 543 -6.63 -10.69 23.14
C ARG A 543 -5.18 -10.68 22.64
N ILE A 544 -4.94 -10.96 21.36
CA ILE A 544 -3.60 -10.93 20.75
C ILE A 544 -2.97 -9.54 20.92
N ASN A 545 -3.71 -8.47 20.66
CA ASN A 545 -3.23 -7.11 20.82
C ASN A 545 -2.82 -6.80 22.27
N ILE A 546 -3.62 -7.24 23.25
CA ILE A 546 -3.32 -7.06 24.68
C ILE A 546 -2.07 -7.85 25.08
N GLU A 547 -2.01 -9.13 24.73
CA GLU A 547 -0.89 -10.02 25.07
C GLU A 547 0.43 -9.52 24.49
N LEU A 548 0.46 -9.18 23.20
CA LEU A 548 1.67 -8.66 22.55
C LEU A 548 2.09 -7.30 23.12
N SER A 549 1.14 -6.41 23.41
CA SER A 549 1.43 -5.12 24.03
C SER A 549 2.07 -5.30 25.41
N ILE A 550 1.54 -6.21 26.24
CA ILE A 550 2.10 -6.52 27.56
C ILE A 550 3.49 -7.14 27.43
N GLN A 551 3.66 -8.13 26.55
CA GLN A 551 4.97 -8.76 26.32
C GLN A 551 6.03 -7.75 25.87
N ASN A 552 5.68 -6.84 24.95
CA ASN A 552 6.61 -5.81 24.49
C ASN A 552 6.98 -4.81 25.61
N LYS A 553 6.02 -4.43 26.45
CA LYS A 553 6.28 -3.58 27.63
C LYS A 553 7.19 -4.28 28.64
N LEU A 554 6.96 -5.58 28.90
CA LEU A 554 7.83 -6.36 29.78
C LEU A 554 9.25 -6.47 29.24
N LYS A 555 9.43 -6.74 27.95
CA LYS A 555 10.75 -6.75 27.30
C LYS A 555 11.44 -5.38 27.40
N LEU A 556 10.71 -4.29 27.21
CA LEU A 556 11.26 -2.94 27.37
C LEU A 556 11.70 -2.69 28.81
N CYS A 557 10.86 -2.99 29.80
CA CYS A 557 11.20 -2.85 31.21
C CYS A 557 12.43 -3.67 31.59
N GLU A 558 12.51 -4.93 31.14
CA GLU A 558 13.67 -5.80 31.40
C GLU A 558 14.95 -5.23 30.75
N SER A 559 14.87 -4.75 29.51
CA SER A 559 16.01 -4.14 28.84
C SER A 559 16.48 -2.86 29.56
N LEU A 560 15.55 -2.02 30.01
CA LEU A 560 15.86 -0.84 30.81
C LEU A 560 16.48 -1.21 32.18
N LYS A 561 15.93 -2.23 32.84
CA LYS A 561 16.47 -2.73 34.09
C LYS A 561 17.92 -3.21 33.93
N GLN A 562 18.19 -4.04 32.92
CA GLN A 562 19.52 -4.53 32.60
C GLN A 562 20.50 -3.39 32.28
N TYR A 563 20.03 -2.40 31.51
CA TYR A 563 20.83 -1.21 31.21
C TYR A 563 21.16 -0.41 32.48
N LEU A 564 20.20 -0.17 33.36
CA LEU A 564 20.39 0.58 34.60
C LEU A 564 21.23 -0.15 35.65
N GLN A 565 21.20 -1.50 35.67
CA GLN A 565 22.05 -2.34 36.53
C GLN A 565 23.49 -2.44 35.99
N GLY A 566 23.71 -2.10 34.73
CA GLY A 566 25.03 -2.03 34.09
C GLY A 566 25.80 -0.79 34.51
N LYS A 567 27.07 -0.73 34.08
CA LYS A 567 27.90 0.44 34.33
C LYS A 567 27.51 1.60 33.40
N LEU A 568 26.84 2.57 33.94
CA LEU A 568 26.35 3.75 33.20
C LEU A 568 27.48 4.76 32.92
N PRO A 569 27.46 5.47 31.77
CA PRO A 569 28.45 6.47 31.43
C PRO A 569 28.37 7.75 32.28
N VAL A 570 27.36 7.86 33.12
CA VAL A 570 27.11 9.03 33.97
C VAL A 570 28.18 9.32 35.02
N ASP A 571 28.92 8.29 35.45
CA ASP A 571 29.99 8.42 36.46
C ASP A 571 31.18 9.31 36.02
N LYS A 572 31.25 9.68 34.72
CA LYS A 572 32.27 10.53 34.15
C LYS A 572 31.88 12.01 34.03
N MET A 573 30.63 12.35 34.32
CA MET A 573 30.09 13.69 33.98
C MET A 573 30.25 14.72 35.12
N GLY A 574 30.79 14.35 36.29
CA GLY A 574 31.07 15.32 37.38
C GLY A 574 29.86 16.15 37.80
N THR A 575 28.67 15.57 37.74
CA THR A 575 27.40 16.24 38.03
C THR A 575 26.74 15.63 39.25
N ASP A 576 25.77 16.35 39.83
CA ASP A 576 24.92 15.89 40.95
C ASP A 576 23.97 14.71 40.59
N LEU A 577 24.28 13.98 39.52
CA LEU A 577 23.51 12.80 39.16
C LEU A 577 23.88 11.61 40.07
N PRO A 578 22.90 10.75 40.42
CA PRO A 578 23.18 9.54 41.18
C PRO A 578 24.24 8.66 40.48
N SER A 579 25.07 7.98 41.29
CA SER A 579 26.06 7.04 40.74
C SER A 579 25.37 5.92 39.94
N SER A 580 26.10 5.29 39.02
CA SER A 580 25.57 4.16 38.26
C SER A 580 25.16 2.99 39.17
N GLU A 581 25.85 2.83 40.28
CA GLU A 581 25.54 1.83 41.32
C GLU A 581 24.18 2.10 41.96
N LEU A 582 23.93 3.36 42.41
CA LEU A 582 22.67 3.75 43.01
C LEU A 582 21.49 3.66 42.02
N LEU A 583 21.71 4.00 40.74
CA LEU A 583 20.69 3.84 39.69
C LEU A 583 20.41 2.36 39.43
N GLY A 584 21.42 1.50 39.43
CA GLY A 584 21.27 0.07 39.28
C GLY A 584 20.46 -0.57 40.43
N GLU A 585 20.70 -0.15 41.67
CA GLU A 585 19.91 -0.58 42.84
C GLU A 585 18.44 -0.17 42.71
N ARG A 586 18.16 1.03 42.18
CA ARG A 586 16.78 1.55 42.01
C ARG A 586 16.07 0.99 40.78
N ALA A 587 16.75 0.29 39.89
CA ALA A 587 16.16 -0.23 38.64
C ALA A 587 15.09 -1.29 38.86
N ASN A 588 14.96 -1.81 40.07
CA ASN A 588 13.91 -2.78 40.44
C ASN A 588 12.60 -2.12 40.89
N HIS A 589 12.63 -0.82 41.18
CA HIS A 589 11.48 -0.01 41.60
C HIS A 589 10.95 0.83 40.46
#